data_3b0bef78cb818c172fbf000a3b4f9a08
#
_entry.id   3b0bef78cb818c172fbf000a3b4f9a08
#
_cell.length_a   1.000
_cell.length_b   1.000
_cell.length_c   1.000
_cell.angle_alpha   90.00
_cell.angle_beta   90.00
_cell.angle_gamma   90.00
#
_symmetry.space_group_name_H-M   'P 1'
#
loop_
_entity.id
_entity.type
_entity.pdbx_description
1 polymer ?
#
loop_
_entity_poly.entity_id
_entity_poly.type
_entity_poly.pdbx_seq_one_letter_code
_entity_poly.pdbx_strand_id
1 'polypeptide(L)' 'MDSCYSTELFNAYMEALHALPKEQQKVYVMSRYKQLTHKEIADTLEVSVQTVNYRIGKALQFFRIRLKDFCLK' A
#
# COMPACT_ATOMS: atom_id res chain seq x y z
N MET A 1 17.06 5.82 -14.77
CA MET A 1 16.56 5.82 -14.83
C MET A 1 15.75 5.78 -15.45
N ASP A 2 15.30 5.42 -15.81
CA ASP A 2 14.55 5.37 -16.35
C ASP A 2 13.49 6.11 -16.10
N SER A 3 13.45 6.85 -16.27
CA SER A 3 12.48 7.76 -15.84
C SER A 3 11.21 7.70 -16.62
N CYS A 4 11.25 7.20 -17.78
CA CYS A 4 10.03 7.22 -18.56
C CYS A 4 8.98 6.32 -17.96
N TYR A 5 9.36 5.14 -17.56
CA TYR A 5 8.34 4.31 -16.97
C TYR A 5 8.04 4.74 -15.54
N SER A 6 8.93 5.48 -14.93
CA SER A 6 8.68 5.86 -13.56
C SER A 6 7.57 6.90 -13.43
N THR A 7 7.38 7.76 -14.42
CA THR A 7 6.29 8.71 -14.35
C THR A 7 4.94 8.02 -14.45
N GLU A 8 4.79 7.14 -15.43
CA GLU A 8 3.54 6.42 -15.60
C GLU A 8 3.30 5.47 -14.42
N LEU A 9 4.35 4.81 -13.98
CA LEU A 9 4.21 3.90 -12.85
C LEU A 9 3.83 4.66 -11.59
N PHE A 10 4.48 5.80 -11.37
CA PHE A 10 4.17 6.60 -10.19
C PHE A 10 2.72 7.07 -10.21
N ASN A 11 2.25 7.53 -11.38
CA ASN A 11 0.88 7.99 -11.48
C ASN A 11 -0.10 6.85 -11.22
N ALA A 12 0.18 5.68 -11.79
CA ALA A 12 -0.67 4.53 -11.58
C ALA A 12 -0.67 4.11 -10.12
N TYR A 13 0.51 4.17 -9.49
CA TYR A 13 0.65 3.83 -8.09
C TYR A 13 -0.17 4.77 -7.22
N MET A 14 -0.09 6.07 -7.48
CA MET A 14 -0.82 7.04 -6.69
C MET A 14 -2.32 6.89 -6.89
N GLU A 15 -2.75 6.60 -8.10
CA GLU A 15 -4.16 6.35 -8.34
C GLU A 15 -4.64 5.12 -7.57
N ALA A 16 -3.83 4.07 -7.57
CA ALA A 16 -4.19 2.87 -6.85
C ALA A 16 -4.26 3.14 -5.35
N LEU A 17 -3.29 3.90 -4.84
CA LEU A 17 -3.27 4.24 -3.42
C LEU A 17 -4.54 4.99 -3.04
N HIS A 18 -4.94 5.95 -3.85
CA HIS A 18 -6.13 6.74 -3.54
C HIS A 18 -7.41 5.94 -3.71
N ALA A 19 -7.35 4.85 -4.48
CA ALA A 19 -8.53 4.01 -4.67
C ALA A 19 -8.71 3.00 -3.55
N LEU A 20 -7.71 2.83 -2.69
CA LEU A 20 -7.85 1.90 -1.59
C LEU A 20 -8.89 2.38 -0.59
N PRO A 21 -9.61 1.45 0.05
CA PRO A 21 -10.45 1.83 1.19
C PRO A 21 -9.60 2.54 2.24
N LYS A 22 -10.22 3.44 2.99
CA LYS A 22 -9.46 4.27 3.92
C LYS A 22 -8.68 3.46 4.94
N GLU A 23 -9.26 2.38 5.45
CA GLU A 23 -8.56 1.58 6.45
C GLU A 23 -7.31 0.94 5.87
N GLN A 24 -7.39 0.45 4.64
CA GLN A 24 -6.24 -0.17 4.02
C GLN A 24 -5.21 0.86 3.64
N GLN A 25 -5.67 2.00 3.14
CA GLN A 25 -4.76 3.08 2.79
C GLN A 25 -3.98 3.56 4.00
N LYS A 26 -4.67 3.72 5.12
CA LYS A 26 -4.04 4.21 6.34
C LYS A 26 -2.94 3.26 6.82
N VAL A 27 -3.23 1.96 6.92
CA VAL A 27 -2.21 1.04 7.39
C VAL A 27 -1.06 0.93 6.41
N TYR A 28 -1.34 1.00 5.11
CA TYR A 28 -0.28 0.93 4.12
C TYR A 28 0.66 2.12 4.25
N VAL A 29 0.10 3.32 4.38
CA VAL A 29 0.91 4.52 4.52
C VAL A 29 1.74 4.45 5.79
N MET A 30 1.16 4.01 6.89
CA MET A 30 1.89 3.91 8.13
C MET A 30 3.02 2.91 8.02
N SER A 31 2.81 1.82 7.31
CA SER A 31 3.83 0.81 7.16
C SER A 31 4.96 1.26 6.24
N ARG A 32 4.60 1.86 5.09
CA ARG A 32 5.61 2.16 4.08
C ARG A 32 6.27 3.51 4.29
N TYR A 33 5.50 4.51 4.63
CA TYR A 33 6.04 5.86 4.69
C TYR A 33 6.46 6.28 6.08
N LYS A 34 5.80 5.77 7.10
CA LYS A 34 6.19 6.08 8.47
C LYS A 34 7.03 4.97 9.06
N GLN A 35 7.17 3.87 8.35
CA GLN A 35 8.04 2.77 8.75
C GLN A 35 7.70 2.22 10.12
N LEU A 36 6.42 2.18 10.43
CA LEU A 36 5.98 1.61 11.69
C LEU A 36 5.86 0.10 11.53
N THR A 37 6.13 -0.60 12.61
CA THR A 37 5.88 -2.03 12.61
C THR A 37 4.40 -2.31 12.67
N HIS A 38 4.01 -3.52 12.31
CA HIS A 38 2.59 -3.88 12.36
C HIS A 38 2.05 -3.74 13.77
N LYS A 39 2.87 -4.06 14.77
CA LYS A 39 2.43 -3.91 16.15
C LYS A 39 2.19 -2.44 16.49
N GLU A 40 3.09 -1.56 16.04
CA GLU A 40 2.93 -0.14 16.30
C GLU A 40 1.69 0.41 15.61
N ILE A 41 1.43 -0.06 14.40
CA ILE A 41 0.22 0.36 13.69
C ILE A 41 -1.01 -0.12 14.43
N ALA A 42 -0.99 -1.39 14.87
CA ALA A 42 -2.11 -1.95 15.60
C ALA A 42 -2.40 -1.16 16.87
N ASP A 43 -1.34 -0.79 17.59
CA ASP A 43 -1.51 0.00 18.80
C ASP A 43 -2.08 1.38 18.48
N THR A 44 -1.58 2.01 17.44
CA THR A 44 -2.02 3.34 17.08
C THR A 44 -3.48 3.35 16.66
N LEU A 45 -3.91 2.35 15.92
CA LEU A 45 -5.27 2.29 15.43
C LEU A 45 -6.20 1.52 16.35
N GLU A 46 -5.65 0.97 17.43
CA GLU A 46 -6.45 0.23 18.41
C GLU A 46 -7.15 -0.97 17.77
N VAL A 47 -6.40 -1.68 16.95
CA VAL A 47 -6.89 -2.92 16.34
C VAL A 47 -5.87 -4.01 16.59
N SER A 48 -6.19 -5.24 16.23
CA SER A 48 -5.26 -6.33 16.43
C SER A 48 -4.20 -6.33 15.33
N VAL A 49 -3.07 -6.96 15.63
CA VAL A 49 -2.02 -7.13 14.62
C VAL A 49 -2.55 -7.93 13.44
N GLN A 50 -3.41 -8.90 13.70
CA GLN A 50 -3.99 -9.68 12.61
C GLN A 50 -4.80 -8.80 11.67
N THR A 51 -5.53 -7.84 12.22
CA THR A 51 -6.28 -6.90 11.40
C THR A 51 -5.35 -6.06 10.54
N VAL A 52 -4.24 -5.60 11.11
CA VAL A 52 -3.26 -4.83 10.36
C VAL A 52 -2.68 -5.69 9.23
N ASN A 53 -2.29 -6.92 9.55
CA ASN A 53 -1.74 -7.82 8.53
C ASN A 53 -2.74 -8.04 7.40
N TYR A 54 -3.99 -8.24 7.75
CA TYR A 54 -5.03 -8.45 6.74
C TYR A 54 -5.16 -7.23 5.83
N ARG A 55 -5.22 -6.06 6.42
CA ARG A 55 -5.41 -4.83 5.64
C ARG A 55 -4.21 -4.55 4.76
N ILE A 56 -3.01 -4.78 5.26
CA ILE A 56 -1.82 -4.58 4.45
C ILE A 56 -1.78 -5.60 3.32
N GLY A 57 -2.14 -6.85 3.61
CA GLY A 57 -2.18 -7.88 2.58
C GLY A 57 -3.14 -7.52 1.47
N LYS A 58 -4.32 -7.00 1.83
CA LYS A 58 -5.29 -6.59 0.82
C LYS A 58 -4.77 -5.41 0.00
N ALA A 59 -4.11 -4.47 0.64
CA ALA A 59 -3.55 -3.32 -0.07
C ALA A 59 -2.49 -3.78 -1.07
N LEU A 60 -1.61 -4.68 -0.65
CA LEU A 60 -0.57 -5.17 -1.55
C LEU A 60 -1.17 -5.96 -2.70
N GLN A 61 -2.20 -6.75 -2.42
CA GLN A 61 -2.88 -7.49 -3.47
C GLN A 61 -3.50 -6.54 -4.49
N PHE A 62 -4.12 -5.46 -4.01
CA PHE A 62 -4.72 -4.47 -4.86
C PHE A 62 -3.67 -3.83 -5.77
N PHE A 63 -2.53 -3.45 -5.20
CA PHE A 63 -1.46 -2.88 -5.99
C PHE A 63 -0.94 -3.87 -7.03
N ARG A 64 -0.79 -5.12 -6.63
CA ARG A 64 -0.31 -6.14 -7.55
C ARG A 64 -1.21 -6.26 -8.76
N ILE A 65 -2.51 -6.24 -8.53
CA ILE A 65 -3.46 -6.34 -9.62
C ILE A 65 -3.46 -5.09 -10.48
N ARG A 66 -3.48 -3.94 -9.85
CA ARG A 66 -3.57 -2.68 -10.59
C ARG A 66 -2.30 -2.35 -11.34
N LEU A 67 -1.16 -2.77 -10.82
CA LEU A 67 0.12 -2.39 -11.40
C LEU A 67 0.79 -3.51 -12.18
N LYS A 68 0.10 -4.60 -12.40
CA LYS A 68 0.76 -5.72 -13.04
C LYS A 68 1.24 -5.40 -14.44
N ASP A 69 0.54 -4.52 -15.14
CA ASP A 69 0.97 -4.15 -16.48
C ASP A 69 2.26 -3.36 -16.46
N PHE A 70 2.64 -2.80 -15.32
CA PHE A 70 3.86 -2.04 -15.20
C PHE A 70 4.99 -2.86 -14.58
N CYS A 71 4.66 -3.81 -13.77
CA CYS A 71 5.65 -4.55 -13.02
C CYS A 71 6.16 -5.79 -13.71
N LEU A 72 5.49 -6.23 -14.69
CA LEU A 72 5.86 -7.39 -15.32
C LEU A 72 6.89 -7.30 -16.18
N LYS A 73 7.62 -7.70 -16.29
CA LYS A 73 8.53 -7.59 -17.14
C LYS A 73 9.35 -7.46 -16.83
#